data_c31acc808d04468aef9f50865f105a27
#
_entry.id   c31acc808d04468aef9f50865f105a27
#
_cell.length_a   1.000
_cell.length_b   1.000
_cell.length_c   1.000
_cell.angle_alpha   90.00
_cell.angle_beta   90.00
_cell.angle_gamma   90.00
#
_symmetry.space_group_name_H-M   'P 1'
#
loop_
_entity.id
_entity.type
_entity.pdbx_description
1 polymer ?
#
loop_
_entity_poly.entity_id
_entity_poly.type
_entity_poly.pdbx_seq_one_letter_code
_entity_poly.pdbx_strand_id
1 'polypeptide(L)'
;MTPVTRVKYSSAALAAALLLGLAAPTASAHPGHRVPFTAATVTDHADGTSTISWDAPGTHRVTVRSEGRTVARGGATGSVTVPTRAGADRHWFDLVPDRGTPLRLADRLIRLQGTANFRDAGGYRTRDGQWVRMGEVYRSDALDRLTDADLAKLRRLGVRTVLDLRMESERAAAPDRVPAGATHTVADVLAGSGTFASMPKSPAEAEAMMTGGNRFMVSGDTAKAAYATVLDEIADGDGVVFHCTAGKDRTGWAEAALLTALGVPEETVMADYLASNTYRAAANEAVLSHLPPDRAAVYKPLLDVRPGYLNASFDEVREEFGSFRAYLREGVAVDAHQLKSLKRDLLVG
;
A
#
# COMPACT_ATOMS: atom_id res chain seq x y z
N MET A 1 -89.20 25.81 19.67
CA MET A 1 -89.09 24.68 18.70
C MET A 1 -87.73 24.77 18.02
N THR A 2 -86.79 24.04 18.52
CA THR A 2 -85.38 23.99 18.00
C THR A 2 -85.13 22.57 17.53
N PRO A 3 -84.60 22.36 16.32
CA PRO A 3 -84.31 21.00 15.82
C PRO A 3 -82.95 20.47 16.32
N VAL A 4 -83.02 19.26 16.75
CA VAL A 4 -81.85 18.43 17.20
C VAL A 4 -81.01 17.97 15.99
N THR A 5 -79.76 18.36 16.00
CA THR A 5 -78.77 17.92 15.00
C THR A 5 -78.14 16.60 15.44
N ARG A 6 -78.30 15.55 14.64
CA ARG A 6 -77.68 14.24 14.83
C ARG A 6 -76.21 14.28 14.36
N VAL A 7 -75.32 13.97 15.25
CA VAL A 7 -73.88 13.73 14.97
C VAL A 7 -73.67 12.27 14.45
N LYS A 8 -73.16 12.15 13.25
CA LYS A 8 -72.72 10.82 12.68
C LYS A 8 -71.30 10.54 13.11
N TYR A 9 -71.07 9.43 13.79
CA TYR A 9 -69.76 8.90 14.08
C TYR A 9 -69.26 8.12 12.84
N SER A 10 -68.15 8.56 12.22
CA SER A 10 -67.44 7.81 11.22
C SER A 10 -66.33 6.99 11.89
N SER A 11 -66.46 5.69 11.81
CA SER A 11 -65.42 4.75 12.28
C SER A 11 -64.25 4.76 11.31
N ALA A 12 -63.10 5.27 11.72
CA ALA A 12 -61.85 5.16 10.98
C ALA A 12 -61.20 3.81 11.38
N ALA A 13 -61.11 2.90 10.42
CA ALA A 13 -60.38 1.66 10.56
C ALA A 13 -58.86 1.95 10.43
N LEU A 14 -58.11 1.71 11.49
CA LEU A 14 -56.62 1.75 11.49
C LEU A 14 -56.12 0.48 10.80
N ALA A 15 -55.57 0.59 9.61
CA ALA A 15 -54.81 -0.48 8.97
C ALA A 15 -53.38 -0.45 9.53
N ALA A 16 -53.03 -1.41 10.38
CA ALA A 16 -51.66 -1.66 10.80
C ALA A 16 -50.89 -2.32 9.67
N ALA A 17 -50.00 -1.57 8.99
CA ALA A 17 -49.03 -2.14 8.05
C ALA A 17 -47.92 -2.80 8.82
N LEU A 18 -47.84 -4.14 8.81
CA LEU A 18 -46.68 -4.91 9.24
C LEU A 18 -45.56 -4.72 8.20
N LEU A 19 -44.57 -3.89 8.56
CA LEU A 19 -43.29 -3.86 7.88
C LEU A 19 -42.51 -5.13 8.24
N LEU A 20 -42.59 -6.15 7.40
CA LEU A 20 -41.64 -7.27 7.38
C LEU A 20 -40.31 -6.73 6.86
N GLY A 21 -39.42 -6.41 7.77
CA GLY A 21 -38.03 -6.12 7.47
C GLY A 21 -37.38 -7.36 6.88
N LEU A 22 -37.17 -7.35 5.58
CA LEU A 22 -36.28 -8.30 4.91
C LEU A 22 -34.85 -8.00 5.38
N ALA A 23 -34.39 -8.69 6.43
CA ALA A 23 -32.99 -8.78 6.76
C ALA A 23 -32.29 -9.41 5.55
N ALA A 24 -31.47 -8.63 4.84
CA ALA A 24 -30.59 -9.19 3.83
C ALA A 24 -29.73 -10.29 4.49
N PRO A 25 -29.58 -11.47 3.90
CA PRO A 25 -28.71 -12.49 4.46
C PRO A 25 -27.30 -11.91 4.50
N THR A 26 -26.76 -11.72 5.70
CA THR A 26 -25.33 -11.55 5.90
C THR A 26 -24.69 -12.81 5.35
N ALA A 27 -23.92 -12.70 4.25
CA ALA A 27 -23.15 -13.81 3.73
C ALA A 27 -22.24 -14.30 4.85
N SER A 28 -22.64 -15.40 5.48
CA SER A 28 -21.80 -16.11 6.45
C SER A 28 -20.63 -16.68 5.67
N ALA A 29 -19.48 -16.01 5.72
CA ALA A 29 -18.23 -16.59 5.27
C ALA A 29 -18.07 -17.93 5.99
N HIS A 30 -17.83 -19.00 5.24
CA HIS A 30 -17.61 -20.33 5.80
C HIS A 30 -16.44 -20.27 6.80
N PRO A 31 -16.59 -20.75 8.03
CA PRO A 31 -15.57 -20.59 9.10
C PRO A 31 -14.19 -21.15 8.76
N GLY A 32 -14.09 -21.99 7.71
CA GLY A 32 -12.84 -22.63 7.30
C GLY A 32 -11.91 -21.83 6.38
N HIS A 33 -12.37 -20.70 5.81
CA HIS A 33 -11.57 -19.92 4.83
C HIS A 33 -11.03 -18.59 5.38
N ARG A 34 -11.36 -18.22 6.60
CA ARG A 34 -10.93 -16.95 7.19
C ARG A 34 -9.52 -17.05 7.77
N VAL A 35 -8.66 -16.09 7.46
CA VAL A 35 -7.37 -15.90 8.13
C VAL A 35 -7.64 -15.34 9.53
N PRO A 36 -7.30 -16.07 10.64
CA PRO A 36 -7.69 -15.66 11.99
C PRO A 36 -6.80 -14.57 12.59
N PHE A 37 -5.69 -14.21 11.92
CA PHE A 37 -4.73 -13.24 12.44
C PHE A 37 -5.32 -11.82 12.38
N THR A 38 -5.33 -11.13 13.53
CA THR A 38 -5.66 -9.69 13.64
C THR A 38 -4.43 -8.81 13.54
N ALA A 39 -3.27 -9.35 13.91
CA ALA A 39 -1.96 -8.75 13.70
C ALA A 39 -0.94 -9.86 13.42
N ALA A 40 0.00 -9.60 12.52
CA ALA A 40 1.15 -10.45 12.29
C ALA A 40 2.27 -9.65 11.61
N THR A 41 3.50 -9.87 12.04
CA THR A 41 4.69 -9.19 11.48
C THR A 41 5.87 -10.14 11.43
N VAL A 42 6.75 -9.90 10.47
CA VAL A 42 8.09 -10.48 10.39
C VAL A 42 9.09 -9.34 10.29
N THR A 43 10.17 -9.42 11.06
CA THR A 43 11.29 -8.47 11.02
C THR A 43 12.60 -9.23 10.96
N ASP A 44 13.37 -9.02 9.90
CA ASP A 44 14.71 -9.59 9.73
C ASP A 44 15.75 -8.69 10.41
N HIS A 45 16.62 -9.30 11.21
CA HIS A 45 17.69 -8.62 11.94
C HIS A 45 19.05 -8.81 11.26
N ALA A 46 19.96 -7.88 11.54
CA ALA A 46 21.32 -7.90 10.98
C ALA A 46 22.17 -9.07 11.52
N ASP A 47 21.78 -9.67 12.64
CA ASP A 47 22.45 -10.80 13.27
C ASP A 47 22.10 -12.16 12.66
N GLY A 48 21.31 -12.17 11.57
CA GLY A 48 20.88 -13.42 10.91
C GLY A 48 19.70 -14.10 11.61
N THR A 49 18.92 -13.35 12.37
CA THR A 49 17.66 -13.85 12.97
C THR A 49 16.45 -13.13 12.38
N SER A 50 15.26 -13.72 12.51
CA SER A 50 13.98 -13.05 12.25
C SER A 50 13.09 -13.17 13.47
N THR A 51 12.41 -12.06 13.81
CA THR A 51 11.34 -12.04 14.81
C THR A 51 9.99 -12.12 14.11
N ILE A 52 9.18 -13.10 14.49
CA ILE A 52 7.82 -13.33 14.01
C ILE A 52 6.88 -13.08 15.18
N SER A 53 5.95 -12.14 15.04
CA SER A 53 4.95 -11.82 16.05
C SER A 53 3.54 -11.97 15.46
N TRP A 54 2.57 -12.43 16.27
CA TRP A 54 1.20 -12.61 15.82
C TRP A 54 0.18 -12.44 16.95
N ASP A 55 -1.04 -12.10 16.54
CA ASP A 55 -2.26 -12.17 17.34
C ASP A 55 -3.35 -12.83 16.49
N ALA A 56 -3.91 -13.95 16.97
CA ALA A 56 -4.87 -14.80 16.27
C ALA A 56 -6.00 -15.24 17.22
N PRO A 57 -6.89 -14.30 17.61
CA PRO A 57 -7.95 -14.57 18.57
C PRO A 57 -8.87 -15.71 18.09
N GLY A 58 -9.25 -16.59 19.03
CA GLY A 58 -10.09 -17.76 18.74
C GLY A 58 -9.32 -18.99 18.25
N THR A 59 -7.98 -18.90 18.12
CA THR A 59 -7.10 -20.07 17.94
C THR A 59 -6.54 -20.53 19.28
N HIS A 60 -6.14 -21.80 19.38
CA HIS A 60 -5.44 -22.32 20.56
C HIS A 60 -3.94 -22.50 20.31
N ARG A 61 -3.57 -22.68 19.06
CA ARG A 61 -2.18 -22.93 18.66
C ARG A 61 -1.89 -22.34 17.30
N VAL A 62 -0.74 -21.66 17.19
CA VAL A 62 -0.12 -21.27 15.95
C VAL A 62 1.21 -22.00 15.81
N THR A 63 1.41 -22.63 14.66
CA THR A 63 2.70 -23.27 14.29
C THR A 63 3.37 -22.37 13.27
N VAL A 64 4.57 -21.91 13.55
CA VAL A 64 5.40 -21.14 12.61
C VAL A 64 6.28 -22.11 11.83
N ARG A 65 6.19 -22.05 10.50
CA ARG A 65 7.01 -22.87 9.60
C ARG A 65 7.88 -21.98 8.71
N SER A 66 9.08 -22.44 8.42
CA SER A 66 9.96 -21.86 7.41
C SER A 66 10.52 -23.00 6.56
N GLU A 67 10.54 -22.85 5.24
CA GLU A 67 10.97 -23.89 4.28
C GLU A 67 10.30 -25.26 4.55
N GLY A 68 9.02 -25.26 4.90
CA GLY A 68 8.25 -26.48 5.22
C GLY A 68 8.52 -27.09 6.60
N ARG A 69 9.52 -26.61 7.35
CA ARG A 69 9.87 -27.11 8.68
C ARG A 69 9.24 -26.26 9.78
N THR A 70 8.80 -26.89 10.86
CA THR A 70 8.36 -26.16 12.05
C THR A 70 9.58 -25.54 12.75
N VAL A 71 9.58 -24.21 12.89
CA VAL A 71 10.63 -23.46 13.59
C VAL A 71 10.19 -22.97 14.96
N ALA A 72 8.86 -22.80 15.18
CA ALA A 72 8.31 -22.43 16.48
C ALA A 72 6.84 -22.85 16.64
N ARG A 73 6.33 -22.79 17.86
CA ARG A 73 4.92 -22.94 18.21
C ARG A 73 4.57 -21.96 19.32
N GLY A 74 3.33 -21.47 19.30
CA GLY A 74 2.81 -20.59 20.35
C GLY A 74 1.29 -20.68 20.47
N GLY A 75 0.71 -19.90 21.37
CA GLY A 75 -0.73 -19.76 21.57
C GLY A 75 -1.36 -18.80 20.55
N ALA A 76 -2.54 -18.28 20.92
CA ALA A 76 -3.26 -17.28 20.11
C ALA A 76 -2.43 -16.03 19.87
N THR A 77 -1.70 -15.58 20.86
CA THR A 77 -0.76 -14.45 20.77
C THR A 77 0.65 -14.97 20.99
N GLY A 78 1.63 -14.49 20.23
CA GLY A 78 3.01 -14.93 20.36
C GLY A 78 4.00 -14.03 19.64
N SER A 79 5.25 -14.15 20.08
CA SER A 79 6.42 -13.58 19.43
C SER A 79 7.60 -14.54 19.60
N VAL A 80 8.29 -14.83 18.50
CA VAL A 80 9.46 -15.72 18.52
C VAL A 80 10.56 -15.15 17.66
N THR A 81 11.80 -15.33 18.08
CA THR A 81 12.97 -15.02 17.27
C THR A 81 13.65 -16.32 16.87
N VAL A 82 13.88 -16.51 15.58
CA VAL A 82 14.46 -17.75 15.04
C VAL A 82 15.66 -17.43 14.14
N PRO A 83 16.69 -18.31 14.10
CA PRO A 83 17.76 -18.19 13.13
C PRO A 83 17.23 -18.31 11.69
N THR A 84 17.82 -17.54 10.78
CA THR A 84 17.50 -17.58 9.36
C THR A 84 18.62 -18.19 8.54
N ARG A 85 18.30 -18.66 7.34
CA ARG A 85 19.28 -19.25 6.44
C ARG A 85 20.10 -18.15 5.78
N ALA A 86 21.40 -18.18 5.98
CA ALA A 86 22.32 -17.27 5.30
C ALA A 86 22.21 -17.43 3.77
N GLY A 87 22.25 -16.31 3.04
CA GLY A 87 22.22 -16.28 1.58
C GLY A 87 20.85 -16.53 0.94
N ALA A 88 19.77 -16.63 1.72
CA ALA A 88 18.42 -16.62 1.18
C ALA A 88 18.07 -15.21 0.66
N ASP A 89 17.37 -15.15 -0.48
CA ASP A 89 16.90 -13.86 -1.02
C ASP A 89 15.87 -13.21 -0.12
N ARG A 90 15.04 -14.04 0.56
CA ARG A 90 13.98 -13.62 1.47
C ARG A 90 13.63 -14.77 2.43
N HIS A 91 13.35 -14.46 3.68
CA HIS A 91 12.93 -15.43 4.69
C HIS A 91 11.41 -15.44 4.79
N TRP A 92 10.81 -16.56 4.36
CA TRP A 92 9.36 -16.75 4.39
C TRP A 92 8.94 -17.58 5.59
N PHE A 93 7.85 -17.17 6.23
CA PHE A 93 7.22 -17.84 7.35
C PHE A 93 5.75 -18.10 7.08
N ASP A 94 5.33 -19.36 7.22
CA ASP A 94 3.94 -19.77 7.19
C ASP A 94 3.44 -19.87 8.64
N LEU A 95 2.53 -18.98 9.03
CA LEU A 95 1.84 -19.01 10.31
C LEU A 95 0.61 -19.89 10.15
N VAL A 96 0.66 -21.11 10.71
CA VAL A 96 -0.37 -22.13 10.56
C VAL A 96 -1.17 -22.22 11.84
N PRO A 97 -2.42 -21.68 11.88
CA PRO A 97 -3.29 -21.79 13.03
C PRO A 97 -3.89 -23.19 13.12
N ASP A 98 -4.37 -23.59 14.30
CA ASP A 98 -5.15 -24.84 14.45
C ASP A 98 -6.56 -24.72 13.86
N ARG A 99 -7.03 -23.51 13.56
CA ARG A 99 -8.32 -23.21 12.92
C ARG A 99 -8.16 -22.03 11.96
N GLY A 100 -8.72 -22.15 10.75
CA GLY A 100 -8.69 -21.12 9.73
C GLY A 100 -7.55 -21.30 8.73
N THR A 101 -7.36 -20.32 7.87
CA THR A 101 -6.38 -20.34 6.76
C THR A 101 -5.01 -19.89 7.26
N PRO A 102 -3.92 -20.56 6.87
CA PRO A 102 -2.56 -20.09 7.12
C PRO A 102 -2.28 -18.73 6.51
N LEU A 103 -1.38 -17.97 7.14
CA LEU A 103 -0.87 -16.70 6.65
C LEU A 103 0.62 -16.82 6.35
N ARG A 104 1.02 -16.46 5.13
CA ARG A 104 2.42 -16.45 4.71
C ARG A 104 2.96 -15.04 4.71
N LEU A 105 4.02 -14.80 5.46
CA LEU A 105 4.65 -13.50 5.62
C LEU A 105 6.19 -13.59 5.52
N ALA A 106 6.79 -12.44 5.22
CA ALA A 106 8.22 -12.18 5.30
C ALA A 106 8.44 -10.74 5.79
N ASP A 107 9.68 -10.35 6.07
CA ASP A 107 9.98 -8.92 6.23
C ASP A 107 9.60 -8.18 4.93
N ARG A 108 8.94 -7.04 5.07
CA ARG A 108 8.62 -6.21 3.90
C ARG A 108 9.85 -5.57 3.29
N LEU A 109 10.82 -5.15 4.11
CA LEU A 109 12.07 -4.59 3.61
C LEU A 109 12.90 -5.67 2.92
N ILE A 110 13.18 -5.45 1.65
CA ILE A 110 14.07 -6.31 0.86
C ILE A 110 15.38 -5.56 0.64
N ARG A 111 16.41 -5.98 1.35
CA ARG A 111 17.72 -5.30 1.29
C ARG A 111 18.39 -5.59 -0.05
N LEU A 112 18.58 -4.54 -0.83
CA LEU A 112 19.39 -4.50 -2.05
C LEU A 112 20.57 -3.54 -1.82
N GLN A 113 21.64 -3.72 -2.56
CA GLN A 113 22.82 -2.85 -2.44
C GLN A 113 22.59 -1.50 -3.08
N GLY A 114 21.82 -1.46 -4.17
CA GLY A 114 21.58 -0.26 -4.97
C GLY A 114 20.37 0.56 -4.59
N THR A 115 19.54 0.13 -3.61
CA THR A 115 18.34 0.86 -3.18
C THR A 115 18.26 0.97 -1.67
N ALA A 116 17.61 2.00 -1.18
CA ALA A 116 17.36 2.19 0.25
C ALA A 116 15.89 1.90 0.65
N ASN A 117 14.96 1.95 -0.31
CA ASN A 117 13.52 1.98 -0.04
C ASN A 117 12.74 0.85 -0.75
N PHE A 118 13.44 -0.21 -1.18
CA PHE A 118 12.83 -1.35 -1.85
C PHE A 118 12.10 -2.24 -0.83
N ARG A 119 10.79 -2.42 -1.02
CA ARG A 119 9.96 -3.24 -0.14
C ARG A 119 8.74 -3.84 -0.82
N ASP A 120 8.21 -4.87 -0.21
CA ASP A 120 6.95 -5.51 -0.57
C ASP A 120 5.75 -4.60 -0.24
N ALA A 121 4.80 -4.48 -1.15
CA ALA A 121 3.55 -3.76 -0.99
C ALA A 121 2.51 -4.56 -0.17
N GLY A 122 2.73 -5.85 0.06
CA GLY A 122 1.83 -6.73 0.80
C GLY A 122 2.10 -6.82 2.30
N GLY A 123 1.44 -7.78 2.94
CA GLY A 123 1.58 -8.04 4.37
C GLY A 123 0.75 -7.13 5.26
N TYR A 124 -0.26 -6.46 4.72
CA TYR A 124 -1.21 -5.62 5.44
C TYR A 124 -2.58 -6.27 5.56
N ARG A 125 -3.23 -6.04 6.69
CA ARG A 125 -4.59 -6.52 6.95
C ARG A 125 -5.62 -5.50 6.49
N THR A 126 -6.66 -5.95 5.79
CA THR A 126 -7.79 -5.12 5.38
C THR A 126 -8.81 -4.95 6.52
N ARG A 127 -9.71 -3.97 6.40
CA ARG A 127 -10.84 -3.77 7.36
C ARG A 127 -11.75 -5.00 7.44
N ASP A 128 -11.90 -5.74 6.34
CA ASP A 128 -12.72 -6.94 6.27
C ASP A 128 -12.01 -8.19 6.81
N GLY A 129 -10.76 -8.05 7.23
CA GLY A 129 -9.97 -9.11 7.88
C GLY A 129 -9.20 -10.00 6.92
N GLN A 130 -9.18 -9.70 5.63
CA GLN A 130 -8.28 -10.31 4.65
C GLN A 130 -6.87 -9.71 4.77
N TRP A 131 -5.90 -10.32 4.12
CA TRP A 131 -4.51 -9.85 4.10
C TRP A 131 -4.05 -9.61 2.67
N VAL A 132 -3.32 -8.52 2.45
CA VAL A 132 -2.68 -8.26 1.16
C VAL A 132 -1.54 -9.26 0.98
N ARG A 133 -1.60 -10.02 -0.12
CA ARG A 133 -0.62 -11.04 -0.49
C ARG A 133 0.76 -10.40 -0.65
N MET A 134 1.77 -11.07 -0.15
CA MET A 134 3.17 -10.66 -0.32
C MET A 134 3.81 -11.37 -1.49
N GLY A 135 4.82 -10.74 -2.09
CA GLY A 135 5.61 -11.31 -3.17
C GLY A 135 5.09 -11.04 -4.57
N GLU A 136 3.98 -10.29 -4.70
CA GLU A 136 3.34 -9.99 -5.99
C GLU A 136 3.67 -8.57 -6.47
N VAL A 137 3.67 -7.61 -5.55
CA VAL A 137 3.85 -6.19 -5.84
C VAL A 137 4.94 -5.62 -4.94
N TYR A 138 5.82 -4.81 -5.51
CA TYR A 138 6.94 -4.18 -4.84
C TYR A 138 6.96 -2.68 -5.13
N ARG A 139 7.54 -1.91 -4.21
CA ARG A 139 7.80 -0.48 -4.40
C ARG A 139 9.26 -0.16 -4.11
N SER A 140 9.82 0.87 -4.79
CA SER A 140 11.23 1.22 -4.64
C SER A 140 11.52 2.71 -4.86
N ASP A 141 12.72 3.13 -4.46
CA ASP A 141 13.46 4.25 -5.04
C ASP A 141 14.11 3.86 -6.37
N ALA A 142 14.86 4.77 -7.00
CA ALA A 142 15.44 4.59 -8.32
C ALA A 142 16.32 3.33 -8.42
N LEU A 143 16.29 2.67 -9.57
CA LEU A 143 16.93 1.40 -9.83
C LEU A 143 18.28 1.54 -10.57
N ASP A 144 18.76 2.78 -10.78
CA ASP A 144 19.97 3.11 -11.53
C ASP A 144 21.26 2.51 -10.92
N ARG A 145 21.25 2.32 -9.60
CA ARG A 145 22.42 1.81 -8.84
C ARG A 145 22.36 0.32 -8.50
N LEU A 146 21.36 -0.41 -8.99
CA LEU A 146 21.28 -1.85 -8.74
C LEU A 146 22.56 -2.55 -9.20
N THR A 147 23.11 -3.42 -8.35
CA THR A 147 24.23 -4.28 -8.72
C THR A 147 23.77 -5.50 -9.52
N ASP A 148 24.69 -6.24 -10.12
CA ASP A 148 24.36 -7.50 -10.81
C ASP A 148 23.78 -8.53 -9.84
N ALA A 149 24.21 -8.50 -8.57
CA ALA A 149 23.64 -9.33 -7.51
C ALA A 149 22.19 -8.94 -7.20
N ASP A 150 21.89 -7.64 -7.17
CA ASP A 150 20.52 -7.14 -6.98
C ASP A 150 19.63 -7.55 -8.16
N LEU A 151 20.09 -7.38 -9.38
CA LEU A 151 19.35 -7.79 -10.58
C LEU A 151 19.05 -9.30 -10.59
N ALA A 152 20.03 -10.12 -10.20
CA ALA A 152 19.83 -11.55 -10.06
C ALA A 152 18.82 -11.88 -8.94
N LYS A 153 18.85 -11.15 -7.81
CA LYS A 153 17.91 -11.29 -6.71
C LYS A 153 16.49 -10.91 -7.15
N LEU A 154 16.29 -9.77 -7.83
CA LEU A 154 14.98 -9.36 -8.34
C LEU A 154 14.37 -10.40 -9.29
N ARG A 155 15.16 -11.01 -10.16
CA ARG A 155 14.70 -12.11 -11.01
C ARG A 155 14.22 -13.32 -10.19
N ARG A 156 14.97 -13.71 -9.14
CA ARG A 156 14.57 -14.83 -8.26
C ARG A 156 13.36 -14.50 -7.40
N LEU A 157 13.15 -13.22 -7.07
CA LEU A 157 11.92 -12.72 -6.43
C LEU A 157 10.71 -12.66 -7.39
N GLY A 158 10.93 -12.95 -8.66
CA GLY A 158 9.86 -13.00 -9.66
C GLY A 158 9.49 -11.63 -10.26
N VAL A 159 10.34 -10.60 -10.14
CA VAL A 159 10.08 -9.30 -10.77
C VAL A 159 10.07 -9.45 -12.29
N ARG A 160 8.94 -9.09 -12.92
CA ARG A 160 8.69 -9.21 -14.36
C ARG A 160 8.32 -7.90 -15.02
N THR A 161 7.81 -6.94 -14.25
CA THR A 161 7.44 -5.61 -14.74
C THR A 161 8.05 -4.54 -13.85
N VAL A 162 8.69 -3.55 -14.48
CA VAL A 162 9.26 -2.36 -13.84
C VAL A 162 8.50 -1.15 -14.37
N LEU A 163 7.83 -0.43 -13.48
CA LEU A 163 7.09 0.80 -13.77
C LEU A 163 7.86 2.01 -13.26
N ASP A 164 8.39 2.81 -14.17
CA ASP A 164 9.17 4.01 -13.85
C ASP A 164 8.28 5.26 -13.87
N LEU A 165 8.02 5.82 -12.68
CA LEU A 165 7.18 7.01 -12.47
C LEU A 165 7.94 8.33 -12.60
N ARG A 166 9.19 8.30 -13.01
CA ARG A 166 10.08 9.47 -13.06
C ARG A 166 9.89 10.30 -14.30
N MET A 167 10.21 11.58 -14.17
CA MET A 167 10.29 12.52 -15.30
C MET A 167 11.40 12.10 -16.28
N GLU A 168 11.27 12.50 -17.53
CA GLU A 168 12.28 12.24 -18.57
C GLU A 168 13.68 12.69 -18.17
N SER A 169 13.81 13.88 -17.57
CA SER A 169 15.10 14.41 -17.11
C SER A 169 15.74 13.55 -16.02
N GLU A 170 14.94 12.98 -15.10
CA GLU A 170 15.45 12.08 -14.06
C GLU A 170 15.91 10.74 -14.67
N ARG A 171 15.16 10.19 -15.63
CA ARG A 171 15.52 8.96 -16.35
C ARG A 171 16.77 9.13 -17.19
N ALA A 172 16.90 10.28 -17.87
CA ALA A 172 18.10 10.58 -18.67
C ALA A 172 19.36 10.74 -17.81
N ALA A 173 19.22 11.35 -16.62
CA ALA A 173 20.33 11.54 -15.69
C ALA A 173 20.76 10.24 -14.96
N ALA A 174 19.81 9.34 -14.70
CA ALA A 174 20.02 8.11 -13.94
C ALA A 174 19.19 6.95 -14.55
N PRO A 175 19.59 6.39 -15.70
CA PRO A 175 18.86 5.29 -16.34
C PRO A 175 18.76 4.05 -15.45
N ASP A 176 17.60 3.41 -15.44
CA ASP A 176 17.40 2.19 -14.64
C ASP A 176 18.24 1.02 -15.13
N ARG A 177 18.65 0.21 -14.18
CA ARG A 177 19.12 -1.15 -14.42
C ARG A 177 17.95 -2.11 -14.22
N VAL A 178 17.42 -2.63 -15.33
CA VAL A 178 16.24 -3.51 -15.36
C VAL A 178 16.67 -4.97 -15.33
N PRO A 179 16.04 -5.85 -14.53
CA PRO A 179 16.34 -7.28 -14.54
C PRO A 179 16.10 -7.89 -15.94
N ALA A 180 17.01 -8.74 -16.40
CA ALA A 180 16.84 -9.39 -17.69
C ALA A 180 15.55 -10.22 -17.75
N GLY A 181 14.76 -9.98 -18.80
CA GLY A 181 13.45 -10.60 -19.01
C GLY A 181 12.27 -9.84 -18.38
N ALA A 182 12.51 -8.76 -17.64
CA ALA A 182 11.45 -7.89 -17.18
C ALA A 182 11.11 -6.83 -18.23
N THR A 183 9.82 -6.50 -18.33
CA THR A 183 9.31 -5.35 -19.10
C THR A 183 9.60 -4.07 -18.34
N HIS A 184 9.99 -3.00 -19.06
CA HIS A 184 10.17 -1.66 -18.50
C HIS A 184 9.14 -0.72 -19.13
N THR A 185 8.22 -0.22 -18.32
CA THR A 185 7.16 0.69 -18.73
C THR A 185 7.34 2.05 -18.05
N VAL A 186 7.33 3.11 -18.85
CA VAL A 186 7.41 4.48 -18.33
C VAL A 186 6.00 5.02 -18.09
N ALA A 187 5.75 5.48 -16.88
CA ALA A 187 4.51 6.11 -16.44
C ALA A 187 4.83 7.45 -15.74
N ASP A 188 5.23 8.46 -16.50
CA ASP A 188 5.69 9.75 -15.99
C ASP A 188 4.55 10.53 -15.33
N VAL A 189 4.54 10.52 -13.99
CA VAL A 189 3.48 11.14 -13.16
C VAL A 189 3.50 12.66 -13.25
N LEU A 190 4.67 13.28 -13.40
CA LEU A 190 4.85 14.73 -13.31
C LEU A 190 5.06 15.41 -14.66
N ALA A 191 4.88 14.72 -15.76
CA ALA A 191 5.01 15.32 -17.08
C ALA A 191 4.12 16.56 -17.22
N GLY A 192 4.70 17.68 -17.61
CA GLY A 192 3.98 18.95 -17.80
C GLY A 192 3.49 19.64 -16.52
N SER A 193 3.76 19.10 -15.32
CA SER A 193 3.25 19.67 -14.06
C SER A 193 3.87 21.03 -13.68
N GLY A 194 5.05 21.36 -14.20
CA GLY A 194 5.85 22.47 -13.69
C GLY A 194 6.36 22.28 -12.25
N THR A 195 6.03 21.19 -11.60
CA THR A 195 6.57 20.82 -10.28
C THR A 195 8.09 20.72 -10.39
N PHE A 196 8.80 21.28 -9.45
CA PHE A 196 10.28 21.38 -9.47
C PHE A 196 10.89 22.25 -10.58
N ALA A 197 10.10 23.08 -11.28
CA ALA A 197 10.62 24.05 -12.25
C ALA A 197 11.58 25.08 -11.61
N SER A 198 11.42 25.35 -10.31
CA SER A 198 12.32 26.17 -9.51
C SER A 198 12.54 25.57 -8.13
N MET A 199 13.76 25.73 -7.59
CA MET A 199 14.06 25.30 -6.23
C MET A 199 13.45 26.26 -5.19
N PRO A 200 12.84 25.75 -4.11
CA PRO A 200 12.29 26.57 -3.04
C PRO A 200 13.42 27.33 -2.30
N LYS A 201 13.09 28.49 -1.79
CA LYS A 201 14.04 29.38 -1.08
C LYS A 201 13.87 29.33 0.43
N SER A 202 12.77 28.75 0.91
CA SER A 202 12.48 28.60 2.35
C SER A 202 11.88 27.21 2.63
N PRO A 203 11.94 26.73 3.90
CA PRO A 203 11.24 25.50 4.29
C PRO A 203 9.74 25.53 4.01
N ALA A 204 9.09 26.68 4.20
CA ALA A 204 7.66 26.84 3.93
C ALA A 204 7.33 26.71 2.44
N GLU A 205 8.17 27.29 1.55
CA GLU A 205 8.02 27.09 0.10
C GLU A 205 8.23 25.61 -0.29
N ALA A 206 9.19 24.93 0.34
CA ALA A 206 9.43 23.52 0.12
C ALA A 206 8.22 22.65 0.55
N GLU A 207 7.63 22.95 1.70
CA GLU A 207 6.40 22.28 2.15
C GLU A 207 5.22 22.55 1.22
N ALA A 208 5.04 23.78 0.78
CA ALA A 208 3.99 24.16 -0.18
C ALA A 208 4.19 23.44 -1.52
N MET A 209 5.42 23.35 -2.02
CA MET A 209 5.76 22.60 -3.22
C MET A 209 5.40 21.12 -3.10
N MET A 210 5.77 20.48 -1.99
CA MET A 210 5.46 19.08 -1.75
C MET A 210 3.95 18.85 -1.63
N THR A 211 3.24 19.72 -0.92
CA THR A 211 1.78 19.67 -0.79
C THR A 211 1.09 19.83 -2.16
N GLY A 212 1.49 20.82 -2.94
CA GLY A 212 0.97 21.04 -4.29
C GLY A 212 1.26 19.88 -5.24
N GLY A 213 2.48 19.32 -5.18
CA GLY A 213 2.85 18.13 -5.95
C GLY A 213 2.01 16.91 -5.59
N ASN A 214 1.68 16.71 -4.30
CA ASN A 214 0.81 15.64 -3.86
C ASN A 214 -0.64 15.82 -4.33
N ARG A 215 -1.17 17.04 -4.37
CA ARG A 215 -2.46 17.34 -5.01
C ARG A 215 -2.43 17.03 -6.51
N PHE A 216 -1.40 17.52 -7.23
CA PHE A 216 -1.24 17.27 -8.66
C PHE A 216 -1.21 15.77 -9.00
N MET A 217 -0.61 14.94 -8.15
CA MET A 217 -0.60 13.48 -8.34
C MET A 217 -2.00 12.86 -8.37
N VAL A 218 -3.02 13.55 -7.87
CA VAL A 218 -4.41 13.10 -7.90
C VAL A 218 -5.18 13.68 -9.09
N SER A 219 -5.08 14.99 -9.30
CA SER A 219 -5.92 15.74 -10.25
C SER A 219 -5.26 15.99 -11.61
N GLY A 220 -3.94 15.90 -11.72
CA GLY A 220 -3.22 16.10 -12.97
C GLY A 220 -3.51 15.03 -14.01
N ASP A 221 -3.76 15.40 -15.27
CA ASP A 221 -4.12 14.44 -16.33
C ASP A 221 -3.02 13.42 -16.59
N THR A 222 -1.77 13.84 -16.61
CA THR A 222 -0.61 12.94 -16.77
C THR A 222 -0.45 12.00 -15.58
N ALA A 223 -0.69 12.51 -14.37
CA ALA A 223 -0.66 11.70 -13.15
C ALA A 223 -1.76 10.65 -13.15
N LYS A 224 -3.00 11.01 -13.50
CA LYS A 224 -4.12 10.08 -13.62
C LYS A 224 -3.81 8.96 -14.62
N ALA A 225 -3.31 9.31 -15.80
CA ALA A 225 -2.93 8.34 -16.83
C ALA A 225 -1.80 7.40 -16.35
N ALA A 226 -0.79 7.94 -15.67
CA ALA A 226 0.31 7.16 -15.12
C ALA A 226 -0.17 6.16 -14.05
N TYR A 227 -1.01 6.60 -13.11
CA TYR A 227 -1.55 5.71 -12.08
C TYR A 227 -2.58 4.72 -12.60
N ALA A 228 -3.33 5.05 -13.66
CA ALA A 228 -4.15 4.08 -14.38
C ALA A 228 -3.27 2.95 -14.94
N THR A 229 -2.15 3.28 -15.60
CA THR A 229 -1.17 2.29 -16.08
C THR A 229 -0.62 1.42 -14.93
N VAL A 230 -0.29 2.03 -13.78
CA VAL A 230 0.22 1.28 -12.61
C VAL A 230 -0.80 0.26 -12.13
N LEU A 231 -2.06 0.66 -11.96
CA LEU A 231 -3.11 -0.22 -11.45
C LEU A 231 -3.53 -1.29 -12.45
N ASP A 232 -3.45 -1.00 -13.75
CA ASP A 232 -3.69 -1.93 -14.83
C ASP A 232 -2.63 -3.03 -14.88
N GLU A 233 -1.36 -2.64 -14.90
CA GLU A 233 -0.23 -3.58 -14.87
C GLU A 233 -0.21 -4.47 -13.61
N ILE A 234 -0.66 -3.95 -12.46
CA ILE A 234 -0.82 -4.76 -11.25
C ILE A 234 -2.01 -5.70 -11.36
N ALA A 235 -3.09 -5.30 -12.03
CA ALA A 235 -4.28 -6.14 -12.20
C ALA A 235 -4.06 -7.29 -13.17
N ASP A 236 -3.20 -7.10 -14.18
CA ASP A 236 -2.96 -8.04 -15.27
C ASP A 236 -1.71 -8.89 -15.08
N GLY A 237 -0.82 -8.51 -14.14
CA GLY A 237 0.49 -9.13 -13.96
C GLY A 237 0.82 -9.53 -12.53
N ASP A 238 1.87 -10.33 -12.41
CA ASP A 238 2.54 -10.71 -11.16
C ASP A 238 4.02 -10.25 -11.20
N GLY A 239 4.61 -10.01 -10.04
CA GLY A 239 5.99 -9.55 -9.93
C GLY A 239 6.20 -8.12 -10.42
N VAL A 240 5.28 -7.21 -10.12
CA VAL A 240 5.35 -5.80 -10.50
C VAL A 240 6.15 -5.00 -9.48
N VAL A 241 7.10 -4.19 -9.94
CA VAL A 241 7.74 -3.15 -9.13
C VAL A 241 7.46 -1.78 -9.73
N PHE A 242 6.98 -0.84 -8.93
CA PHE A 242 6.84 0.56 -9.31
C PHE A 242 7.76 1.44 -8.46
N HIS A 243 8.37 2.42 -9.08
CA HIS A 243 9.35 3.28 -8.41
C HIS A 243 9.38 4.70 -8.95
N CYS A 244 10.01 5.60 -8.19
CA CYS A 244 10.41 6.92 -8.66
C CYS A 244 11.84 7.20 -8.19
N THR A 245 12.27 8.45 -8.05
CA THR A 245 13.63 8.79 -7.63
C THR A 245 13.88 8.43 -6.16
N ALA A 246 13.02 8.86 -5.24
CA ALA A 246 13.15 8.57 -3.82
C ALA A 246 12.24 7.44 -3.34
N GLY A 247 11.30 6.98 -4.16
CA GLY A 247 10.34 5.95 -3.79
C GLY A 247 9.37 6.36 -2.67
N LYS A 248 9.15 7.68 -2.46
CA LYS A 248 8.38 8.18 -1.32
C LYS A 248 7.07 8.87 -1.71
N ASP A 249 7.05 9.80 -2.67
CA ASP A 249 5.86 10.60 -3.03
C ASP A 249 5.06 9.97 -4.18
N ARG A 250 5.57 9.97 -5.42
CA ARG A 250 4.90 9.36 -6.59
C ARG A 250 4.62 7.88 -6.34
N THR A 251 5.61 7.15 -5.90
CA THR A 251 5.53 5.76 -5.44
C THR A 251 4.64 5.63 -4.20
N GLY A 252 4.69 6.61 -3.30
CA GLY A 252 3.87 6.64 -2.08
C GLY A 252 2.39 6.77 -2.37
N TRP A 253 2.00 7.61 -3.33
CA TRP A 253 0.61 7.71 -3.75
C TRP A 253 0.13 6.46 -4.50
N ALA A 254 0.95 5.88 -5.40
CA ALA A 254 0.62 4.60 -6.05
C ALA A 254 0.29 3.51 -5.02
N GLU A 255 1.16 3.36 -4.01
CA GLU A 255 0.95 2.41 -2.91
C GLU A 255 -0.29 2.74 -2.08
N ALA A 256 -0.47 4.02 -1.70
CA ALA A 256 -1.63 4.45 -0.92
C ALA A 256 -2.94 4.20 -1.68
N ALA A 257 -2.95 4.44 -2.99
CA ALA A 257 -4.11 4.18 -3.84
C ALA A 257 -4.41 2.67 -3.93
N LEU A 258 -3.40 1.83 -4.16
CA LEU A 258 -3.54 0.38 -4.19
C LEU A 258 -4.08 -0.17 -2.86
N LEU A 259 -3.44 0.15 -1.75
CA LEU A 259 -3.82 -0.35 -0.42
C LEU A 259 -5.22 0.11 -0.02
N THR A 260 -5.59 1.36 -0.33
CA THR A 260 -6.95 1.88 -0.08
C THR A 260 -7.98 1.16 -0.93
N ALA A 261 -7.69 0.87 -2.21
CA ALA A 261 -8.57 0.10 -3.10
C ALA A 261 -8.78 -1.33 -2.59
N LEU A 262 -7.76 -1.94 -2.01
CA LEU A 262 -7.83 -3.27 -1.38
C LEU A 262 -8.55 -3.26 -0.02
N GLY A 263 -8.80 -2.09 0.58
CA GLY A 263 -9.52 -1.94 1.85
C GLY A 263 -8.62 -1.94 3.09
N VAL A 264 -7.35 -1.67 2.95
CA VAL A 264 -6.42 -1.46 4.09
C VAL A 264 -6.83 -0.18 4.84
N PRO A 265 -6.81 -0.18 6.19
CA PRO A 265 -7.12 1.01 6.99
C PRO A 265 -6.19 2.19 6.69
N GLU A 266 -6.74 3.40 6.72
CA GLU A 266 -6.01 4.63 6.38
C GLU A 266 -4.79 4.86 7.29
N GLU A 267 -4.91 4.54 8.58
CA GLU A 267 -3.80 4.60 9.53
C GLU A 267 -2.63 3.67 9.15
N THR A 268 -2.94 2.52 8.57
CA THR A 268 -1.92 1.56 8.07
C THR A 268 -1.29 2.07 6.78
N VAL A 269 -2.08 2.64 5.88
CA VAL A 269 -1.60 3.28 4.65
C VAL A 269 -0.65 4.44 4.98
N MET A 270 -1.05 5.29 5.93
CA MET A 270 -0.21 6.40 6.41
C MET A 270 1.10 5.88 7.04
N ALA A 271 1.03 4.81 7.83
CA ALA A 271 2.21 4.22 8.46
C ALA A 271 3.21 3.67 7.42
N ASP A 272 2.73 3.01 6.35
CA ASP A 272 3.61 2.59 5.25
C ASP A 272 4.24 3.78 4.51
N TYR A 273 3.46 4.81 4.23
CA TYR A 273 3.97 6.03 3.60
C TYR A 273 5.10 6.64 4.41
N LEU A 274 4.87 6.82 5.73
CA LEU A 274 5.85 7.41 6.66
C LEU A 274 7.08 6.52 6.91
N ALA A 275 6.99 5.21 6.71
CA ALA A 275 8.12 4.29 6.83
C ALA A 275 9.27 4.63 5.85
N SER A 276 8.99 5.35 4.76
CA SER A 276 10.01 5.87 3.86
C SER A 276 11.03 6.75 4.56
N ASN A 277 10.65 7.50 5.62
CA ASN A 277 11.60 8.28 6.41
C ASN A 277 12.64 7.39 7.12
N THR A 278 12.20 6.25 7.64
CA THR A 278 13.08 5.28 8.31
C THR A 278 14.01 4.61 7.30
N TYR A 279 13.47 4.10 6.21
CA TYR A 279 14.27 3.38 5.20
C TYR A 279 15.29 4.30 4.50
N ARG A 280 14.93 5.55 4.29
CA ARG A 280 15.80 6.55 3.65
C ARG A 280 16.65 7.38 4.62
N ALA A 281 16.58 7.13 5.92
CA ALA A 281 17.26 7.97 6.93
C ALA A 281 18.74 8.22 6.61
N ALA A 282 19.50 7.17 6.32
CA ALA A 282 20.92 7.29 5.97
C ALA A 282 21.17 8.05 4.66
N ALA A 283 20.36 7.82 3.64
CA ALA A 283 20.47 8.51 2.35
C ALA A 283 20.11 10.00 2.48
N ASN A 284 19.06 10.32 3.25
CA ASN A 284 18.65 11.70 3.50
C ASN A 284 19.71 12.45 4.33
N GLU A 285 20.26 11.82 5.38
CA GLU A 285 21.33 12.38 6.18
C GLU A 285 22.58 12.63 5.36
N ALA A 286 22.95 11.71 4.47
CA ALA A 286 24.08 11.91 3.56
C ALA A 286 23.92 13.15 2.68
N VAL A 287 22.69 13.46 2.22
CA VAL A 287 22.43 14.70 1.48
C VAL A 287 22.53 15.92 2.40
N LEU A 288 21.86 15.89 3.55
CA LEU A 288 21.77 17.04 4.46
C LEU A 288 23.11 17.44 5.04
N SER A 289 23.97 16.46 5.38
CA SER A 289 25.29 16.69 5.98
C SER A 289 26.28 17.43 5.05
N HIS A 290 26.02 17.40 3.73
CA HIS A 290 26.85 18.13 2.75
C HIS A 290 26.34 19.55 2.45
N LEU A 291 25.24 19.98 3.07
CA LEU A 291 24.63 21.28 2.84
C LEU A 291 24.90 22.22 4.03
N PRO A 292 25.07 23.54 3.77
CA PRO A 292 25.03 24.54 4.84
C PRO A 292 23.68 24.45 5.62
N PRO A 293 23.66 24.80 6.93
CA PRO A 293 22.47 24.61 7.77
C PRO A 293 21.18 25.26 7.25
N ASP A 294 21.27 26.44 6.67
CA ASP A 294 20.16 27.17 6.05
C ASP A 294 19.60 26.42 4.83
N ARG A 295 20.48 25.88 4.00
CA ARG A 295 20.11 25.06 2.82
C ARG A 295 19.56 23.71 3.25
N ALA A 296 20.16 23.06 4.24
CA ALA A 296 19.67 21.80 4.81
C ALA A 296 18.23 21.95 5.34
N ALA A 297 17.91 23.07 5.98
CA ALA A 297 16.57 23.37 6.47
C ALA A 297 15.54 23.46 5.31
N VAL A 298 15.91 24.02 4.17
CA VAL A 298 15.06 24.08 2.96
C VAL A 298 14.90 22.72 2.31
N TYR A 299 15.97 21.91 2.28
CA TYR A 299 15.95 20.58 1.63
C TYR A 299 15.22 19.53 2.47
N LYS A 300 15.23 19.65 3.80
CA LYS A 300 14.61 18.66 4.68
C LYS A 300 13.15 18.34 4.34
N PRO A 301 12.24 19.33 4.13
CA PRO A 301 10.88 19.04 3.68
C PRO A 301 10.79 18.33 2.33
N LEU A 302 11.77 18.50 1.43
CA LEU A 302 11.82 17.80 0.14
C LEU A 302 12.28 16.34 0.30
N LEU A 303 13.09 16.04 1.31
CA LEU A 303 13.65 14.71 1.55
C LEU A 303 12.77 13.84 2.43
N ASP A 304 12.08 14.44 3.41
CA ASP A 304 11.14 13.74 4.30
C ASP A 304 9.80 13.49 3.60
N VAL A 305 9.04 12.55 4.11
CA VAL A 305 7.58 12.48 3.93
C VAL A 305 6.90 12.92 5.21
N ARG A 306 5.73 13.57 5.07
CA ARG A 306 4.96 14.11 6.20
C ARG A 306 3.50 13.74 6.06
N PRO A 307 2.75 13.54 7.18
CA PRO A 307 1.32 13.23 7.09
C PRO A 307 0.54 14.22 6.23
N GLY A 308 0.87 15.52 6.32
CA GLY A 308 0.21 16.58 5.54
C GLY A 308 0.35 16.40 4.02
N TYR A 309 1.43 15.77 3.53
CA TYR A 309 1.59 15.55 2.09
C TYR A 309 0.63 14.49 1.57
N LEU A 310 0.57 13.32 2.23
CA LEU A 310 -0.37 12.28 1.83
C LEU A 310 -1.83 12.70 2.08
N ASN A 311 -2.10 13.42 3.18
CA ASN A 311 -3.42 13.97 3.45
C ASN A 311 -3.87 14.92 2.33
N ALA A 312 -2.97 15.75 1.79
CA ALA A 312 -3.28 16.63 0.67
C ALA A 312 -3.74 15.85 -0.58
N SER A 313 -3.18 14.67 -0.83
CA SER A 313 -3.67 13.78 -1.90
C SER A 313 -5.08 13.25 -1.60
N PHE A 314 -5.35 12.79 -0.38
CA PHE A 314 -6.70 12.35 -0.01
C PHE A 314 -7.72 13.49 0.04
N ASP A 315 -7.30 14.70 0.42
CA ASP A 315 -8.14 15.91 0.36
C ASP A 315 -8.51 16.22 -1.09
N GLU A 316 -7.54 16.19 -2.00
CA GLU A 316 -7.76 16.40 -3.43
C GLU A 316 -8.72 15.36 -4.02
N VAL A 317 -8.62 14.08 -3.61
CA VAL A 317 -9.60 13.05 -3.98
C VAL A 317 -11.02 13.45 -3.56
N ARG A 318 -11.17 13.99 -2.34
CA ARG A 318 -12.49 14.43 -1.84
C ARG A 318 -13.01 15.66 -2.57
N GLU A 319 -12.13 16.60 -2.85
CA GLU A 319 -12.45 17.87 -3.53
C GLU A 319 -12.84 17.64 -5.00
N GLU A 320 -12.05 16.86 -5.76
CA GLU A 320 -12.22 16.67 -7.21
C GLU A 320 -13.21 15.55 -7.57
N PHE A 321 -13.25 14.47 -6.77
CA PHE A 321 -14.04 13.27 -7.11
C PHE A 321 -15.15 12.96 -6.09
N GLY A 322 -15.23 13.67 -4.97
CA GLY A 322 -16.20 13.43 -3.91
C GLY A 322 -15.96 12.16 -3.09
N SER A 323 -15.31 11.15 -3.66
CA SER A 323 -14.99 9.89 -2.96
C SER A 323 -13.82 9.15 -3.62
N PHE A 324 -13.13 8.32 -2.86
CA PHE A 324 -12.06 7.48 -3.37
C PHE A 324 -12.55 6.47 -4.43
N ARG A 325 -13.79 5.98 -4.30
CA ARG A 325 -14.40 5.09 -5.31
C ARG A 325 -14.64 5.81 -6.65
N ALA A 326 -15.03 7.07 -6.60
CA ALA A 326 -15.17 7.89 -7.81
C ALA A 326 -13.79 8.17 -8.43
N TYR A 327 -12.76 8.49 -7.64
CA TYR A 327 -11.38 8.62 -8.10
C TYR A 327 -10.89 7.35 -8.81
N LEU A 328 -11.11 6.16 -8.26
CA LEU A 328 -10.74 4.90 -8.93
C LEU A 328 -11.36 4.80 -10.31
N ARG A 329 -12.66 5.10 -10.44
CA ARG A 329 -13.39 4.96 -11.70
C ARG A 329 -13.09 6.09 -12.70
N GLU A 330 -13.11 7.34 -12.24
CA GLU A 330 -13.09 8.54 -13.09
C GLU A 330 -11.68 9.13 -13.23
N GLY A 331 -10.87 9.01 -12.17
CA GLY A 331 -9.49 9.50 -12.14
C GLY A 331 -8.51 8.52 -12.78
N VAL A 332 -8.55 7.24 -12.39
CA VAL A 332 -7.56 6.24 -12.82
C VAL A 332 -8.17 5.04 -13.56
N ALA A 333 -9.39 5.18 -14.06
CA ALA A 333 -10.08 4.24 -14.96
C ALA A 333 -10.24 2.80 -14.42
N VAL A 334 -10.14 2.60 -13.10
CA VAL A 334 -10.34 1.29 -12.46
C VAL A 334 -11.83 1.04 -12.30
N ASP A 335 -12.38 0.17 -13.13
CA ASP A 335 -13.78 -0.22 -13.06
C ASP A 335 -14.06 -1.29 -11.97
N ALA A 336 -15.33 -1.68 -11.83
CA ALA A 336 -15.73 -2.67 -10.83
C ALA A 336 -15.16 -4.08 -11.10
N HIS A 337 -14.95 -4.42 -12.37
CA HIS A 337 -14.39 -5.72 -12.77
C HIS A 337 -12.90 -5.77 -12.42
N GLN A 338 -12.15 -4.74 -12.78
CA GLN A 338 -10.73 -4.61 -12.50
C GLN A 338 -10.45 -4.55 -10.98
N LEU A 339 -11.26 -3.78 -10.22
CA LEU A 339 -11.16 -3.78 -8.76
C LEU A 339 -11.43 -5.15 -8.15
N LYS A 340 -12.38 -5.91 -8.71
CA LYS A 340 -12.66 -7.29 -8.28
C LYS A 340 -11.48 -8.22 -8.61
N SER A 341 -10.83 -8.06 -9.76
CA SER A 341 -9.62 -8.80 -10.14
C SER A 341 -8.48 -8.52 -9.15
N LEU A 342 -8.15 -7.24 -8.92
CA LEU A 342 -7.14 -6.83 -7.94
C LEU A 342 -7.39 -7.48 -6.57
N LYS A 343 -8.62 -7.44 -6.07
CA LYS A 343 -8.96 -8.05 -4.77
C LYS A 343 -8.84 -9.57 -4.78
N ARG A 344 -9.26 -10.25 -5.85
CA ARG A 344 -9.16 -11.70 -5.98
C ARG A 344 -7.69 -12.17 -5.98
N ASP A 345 -6.83 -11.45 -6.68
CA ASP A 345 -5.44 -11.86 -6.92
C ASP A 345 -4.50 -11.43 -5.80
N LEU A 346 -4.78 -10.28 -5.17
CA LEU A 346 -3.93 -9.71 -4.13
C LEU A 346 -4.44 -9.92 -2.70
N LEU A 347 -5.62 -10.50 -2.46
CA LEU A 347 -6.10 -10.74 -1.10
C LEU A 347 -6.15 -12.23 -0.76
N VAL A 348 -5.88 -12.55 0.51
CA VAL A 348 -6.01 -13.88 1.10
C VAL A 348 -6.89 -13.83 2.34
N GLY A 349 -7.79 -14.81 2.50
CA GLY A 349 -8.72 -14.92 3.63
C GLY A 349 -10.18 -14.71 3.30
#